data_4707b3bc31cf93ee34eea158101fd523
#
_entry.id   4707b3bc31cf93ee34eea158101fd523
#
_cell.length_a   1.000
_cell.length_b   1.000
_cell.length_c   1.000
_cell.angle_alpha   90.00
_cell.angle_beta   90.00
_cell.angle_gamma   90.00
#
_symmetry.space_group_name_H-M   'P 1'
#
loop_
_entity.id
_entity.type
_entity.pdbx_description
1 polymer ?
#
loop_
_entity_poly.entity_id
_entity_poly.type
_entity_poly.pdbx_seq_one_letter_code
_entity_poly.pdbx_strand_id
1 'polypeptide(L)'
;MSDTEKSSASTSRRSLLKQSALALAGAGLYGAAPFYGPWKHNHAWAQTAQKKPLVIGLTMDASGQYAASGGEERLGAVMAIKEFNDKGGVLGRRIEAIHMDTETTPATGSRVAERMISRNEAAFLIGAVHSGVSNAISQVAQKYGTIFLNTNSSSPTEAGKDCHRTKFVWDGNGSNFSQAIVRNAMKTSGRNWVLLTNDYVWGHNTSKATRAVIEANGGRVVEELLVPQNTRDFSAYLLKLQQIKPNAVATAVGGDDIKALRQQVVQLKMHQGAAWINNQQDWPDVYGLGQDAIFGVFGTTWYYRLDLPGVKEFVAAYQKQFPGMAIRVPGNVYHNAYMATRELLRCVEEAGTTQNIAVIKKLEGRRMTALDRMQHHDAWIDPVTHQCQQTIYMASYNDKPAEKDDIFKILSQADPREVMDKEATGACKLESYEATPSYEA
;
A
#
# COMPACT_ATOMS: atom_id res chain seq x y z
N MET A 1 0.69 28.92 -78.37
CA MET A 1 1.35 27.62 -78.57
C MET A 1 2.15 27.31 -77.31
N SER A 2 1.86 26.37 -76.46
CA SER A 2 1.02 25.18 -76.41
C SER A 2 0.67 24.92 -74.92
N ASP A 3 -0.56 24.52 -74.76
CA ASP A 3 -1.12 24.06 -73.43
C ASP A 3 -0.39 22.87 -72.87
N THR A 4 -0.31 22.81 -71.51
CA THR A 4 -0.22 21.55 -70.81
C THR A 4 -1.14 21.61 -69.60
N GLU A 5 -2.16 20.76 -69.61
CA GLU A 5 -3.20 20.55 -68.67
C GLU A 5 -2.65 20.04 -67.33
N LYS A 6 -3.17 20.59 -66.21
CA LYS A 6 -3.06 20.03 -64.88
C LYS A 6 -4.25 19.09 -64.63
N SER A 7 -3.99 17.81 -64.56
CA SER A 7 -4.92 16.80 -64.05
C SER A 7 -5.00 16.90 -62.53
N SER A 8 -6.15 17.35 -62.03
CA SER A 8 -6.49 17.29 -60.60
C SER A 8 -7.18 15.96 -60.30
N ALA A 9 -6.50 15.08 -59.59
CA ALA A 9 -7.13 13.88 -59.03
C ALA A 9 -7.98 14.25 -57.80
N SER A 10 -9.31 14.25 -57.98
CA SER A 10 -10.25 14.38 -56.84
C SER A 10 -10.30 13.11 -56.04
N THR A 11 -9.70 13.12 -54.88
CA THR A 11 -9.84 12.02 -53.90
C THR A 11 -11.25 12.07 -53.30
N SER A 12 -12.04 11.04 -53.57
CA SER A 12 -13.43 10.92 -53.12
C SER A 12 -13.53 10.98 -51.59
N ARG A 13 -14.43 11.83 -51.08
CA ARG A 13 -14.78 11.94 -49.67
C ARG A 13 -15.14 10.60 -48.96
N ARG A 14 -15.48 9.57 -49.76
CA ARG A 14 -15.77 8.21 -49.25
C ARG A 14 -14.53 7.39 -48.89
N SER A 15 -13.36 7.67 -49.46
CA SER A 15 -12.11 6.96 -49.10
C SER A 15 -11.48 7.53 -47.83
N LEU A 16 -11.65 8.82 -47.58
CA LEU A 16 -11.21 9.45 -46.30
C LEU A 16 -12.01 9.00 -45.08
N LEU A 17 -13.32 8.73 -45.25
CA LEU A 17 -14.17 8.23 -44.18
C LEU A 17 -13.92 6.76 -43.84
N LYS A 18 -13.38 5.95 -44.75
CA LYS A 18 -13.00 4.56 -44.47
C LYS A 18 -11.64 4.43 -43.80
N GLN A 19 -10.74 5.36 -44.01
CA GLN A 19 -9.42 5.40 -43.32
C GLN A 19 -9.51 6.01 -41.90
N SER A 20 -10.43 6.95 -41.66
CA SER A 20 -10.69 7.52 -40.34
C SER A 20 -11.47 6.58 -39.42
N ALA A 21 -12.24 5.62 -39.94
CA ALA A 21 -12.96 4.64 -39.13
C ALA A 21 -12.06 3.54 -38.56
N LEU A 22 -10.89 3.27 -39.14
CA LEU A 22 -9.90 2.31 -38.63
C LEU A 22 -8.92 2.93 -37.63
N ALA A 23 -8.77 4.25 -37.60
CA ALA A 23 -7.90 4.94 -36.63
C ALA A 23 -8.61 5.27 -35.29
N LEU A 24 -9.96 5.27 -35.25
CA LEU A 24 -10.75 5.53 -34.05
C LEU A 24 -11.12 4.27 -33.26
N ALA A 25 -10.88 3.07 -33.79
CA ALA A 25 -11.06 1.82 -33.09
C ALA A 25 -9.87 1.46 -32.14
N GLY A 26 -8.76 2.19 -32.25
CA GLY A 26 -7.55 1.96 -31.43
C GLY A 26 -7.43 2.81 -30.15
N ALA A 27 -8.23 3.87 -30.02
CA ALA A 27 -8.08 4.83 -28.93
C ALA A 27 -9.19 4.78 -27.85
N GLY A 28 -10.14 3.86 -27.96
CA GLY A 28 -11.32 3.79 -27.09
C GLY A 28 -11.32 2.67 -26.06
N LEU A 29 -10.24 1.91 -25.88
CA LEU A 29 -10.20 0.71 -25.05
C LEU A 29 -9.24 0.78 -23.83
N TYR A 30 -8.80 1.97 -23.41
CA TYR A 30 -7.97 2.12 -22.22
C TYR A 30 -8.74 2.26 -20.90
N GLY A 31 -10.04 1.98 -20.88
CA GLY A 31 -10.91 2.16 -19.69
C GLY A 31 -11.44 0.89 -19.03
N ALA A 32 -11.30 -0.30 -19.60
CA ALA A 32 -11.86 -1.54 -19.00
C ALA A 32 -11.28 -2.81 -19.62
N ALA A 33 -10.01 -2.87 -19.95
CA ALA A 33 -9.41 -4.14 -20.31
C ALA A 33 -9.03 -4.88 -19.01
N PRO A 34 -9.47 -6.15 -18.82
CA PRO A 34 -8.89 -6.99 -17.79
C PRO A 34 -7.38 -7.06 -18.03
N PHE A 35 -6.60 -6.95 -16.97
CA PHE A 35 -5.14 -6.85 -17.01
C PHE A 35 -4.53 -8.20 -17.41
N TYR A 36 -4.63 -8.55 -18.70
CA TYR A 36 -3.93 -9.66 -19.30
C TYR A 36 -3.12 -9.17 -20.49
N GLY A 37 -1.81 -9.03 -20.31
CA GLY A 37 -0.87 -9.07 -21.42
C GLY A 37 -1.03 -10.41 -22.17
N PRO A 38 -0.42 -10.60 -23.36
CA PRO A 38 -0.60 -11.79 -24.17
C PRO A 38 -0.05 -13.04 -23.47
N TRP A 39 -0.82 -13.60 -22.53
CA TRP A 39 -0.53 -14.88 -21.90
C TRP A 39 -0.87 -15.96 -22.92
N LYS A 40 0.11 -16.74 -23.33
CA LYS A 40 -0.12 -17.94 -24.13
C LYS A 40 -1.02 -18.87 -23.32
N HIS A 41 -2.25 -19.04 -23.76
CA HIS A 41 -3.19 -19.96 -23.17
C HIS A 41 -2.68 -21.39 -23.32
N ASN A 42 -2.40 -22.07 -22.22
CA ASN A 42 -2.28 -23.53 -22.25
C ASN A 42 -3.68 -24.11 -22.39
N HIS A 43 -3.95 -24.76 -23.53
CA HIS A 43 -5.26 -25.29 -23.94
C HIS A 43 -5.80 -26.49 -23.12
N ALA A 44 -5.24 -26.78 -21.96
CA ALA A 44 -5.64 -27.94 -21.15
C ALA A 44 -6.92 -27.73 -20.30
N TRP A 45 -7.57 -26.56 -20.35
CA TRP A 45 -8.69 -26.21 -19.46
C TRP A 45 -10.08 -26.25 -20.10
N ALA A 46 -10.23 -26.81 -21.30
CA ALA A 46 -11.41 -26.57 -22.16
C ALA A 46 -12.59 -27.57 -21.98
N GLN A 47 -12.73 -28.36 -20.90
CA GLN A 47 -13.80 -29.38 -20.84
C GLN A 47 -14.60 -29.48 -19.53
N THR A 48 -14.45 -28.60 -18.57
CA THR A 48 -15.43 -28.51 -17.46
C THR A 48 -16.22 -27.21 -17.61
N ALA A 49 -17.54 -27.26 -17.44
CA ALA A 49 -18.37 -26.04 -17.41
C ALA A 49 -17.71 -25.01 -16.46
N GLN A 50 -17.12 -23.96 -17.02
CA GLN A 50 -16.37 -23.00 -16.23
C GLN A 50 -17.32 -22.30 -15.28
N LYS A 51 -17.11 -22.50 -13.97
CA LYS A 51 -17.80 -21.72 -12.97
C LYS A 51 -17.53 -20.23 -13.23
N LYS A 52 -18.52 -19.37 -12.93
CA LYS A 52 -18.35 -17.91 -13.02
C LYS A 52 -17.06 -17.50 -12.31
N PRO A 53 -16.21 -16.65 -12.93
CA PRO A 53 -14.99 -16.17 -12.27
C PRO A 53 -15.27 -15.52 -10.92
N LEU A 54 -14.33 -15.60 -10.01
CA LEU A 54 -14.34 -14.85 -8.77
C LEU A 54 -13.69 -13.48 -9.05
N VAL A 55 -14.44 -12.40 -8.91
CA VAL A 55 -13.93 -11.04 -9.16
C VAL A 55 -13.36 -10.45 -7.89
N ILE A 56 -12.14 -9.91 -7.95
CA ILE A 56 -11.51 -9.13 -6.89
C ILE A 56 -11.32 -7.69 -7.38
N GLY A 57 -11.86 -6.74 -6.65
CA GLY A 57 -11.68 -5.31 -6.90
C GLY A 57 -10.37 -4.81 -6.29
N LEU A 58 -9.49 -4.24 -7.12
CA LEU A 58 -8.24 -3.63 -6.71
C LEU A 58 -8.42 -2.11 -6.67
N THR A 59 -8.47 -1.55 -5.45
CA THR A 59 -8.74 -0.13 -5.17
C THR A 59 -7.47 0.64 -4.85
N MET A 60 -6.37 0.35 -5.56
CA MET A 60 -5.08 1.00 -5.38
C MET A 60 -4.99 2.30 -6.16
N ASP A 61 -4.17 3.23 -5.66
CA ASP A 61 -3.85 4.49 -6.32
C ASP A 61 -3.02 4.23 -7.60
N ALA A 62 -3.43 4.77 -8.74
CA ALA A 62 -2.62 4.81 -9.97
C ALA A 62 -2.23 6.24 -10.35
N SER A 63 -2.84 7.21 -9.68
CA SER A 63 -2.52 8.64 -9.77
C SER A 63 -2.58 9.30 -8.40
N GLY A 64 -2.12 10.55 -8.32
CA GLY A 64 -2.04 11.31 -7.06
C GLY A 64 -0.77 11.03 -6.26
N GLN A 65 -0.76 11.51 -5.03
CA GLN A 65 0.42 11.50 -4.13
C GLN A 65 1.01 10.11 -3.88
N TYR A 66 0.18 9.07 -3.89
CA TYR A 66 0.57 7.70 -3.56
C TYR A 66 0.59 6.74 -4.75
N ALA A 67 0.62 7.26 -5.99
CA ALA A 67 0.60 6.44 -7.19
C ALA A 67 1.72 5.37 -7.25
N ALA A 68 2.91 5.68 -6.75
CA ALA A 68 4.04 4.73 -6.74
C ALA A 68 3.76 3.56 -5.78
N SER A 69 3.26 3.83 -4.57
CA SER A 69 2.90 2.82 -3.58
C SER A 69 1.69 1.99 -4.05
N GLY A 70 0.65 2.62 -4.60
CA GLY A 70 -0.50 1.91 -5.18
C GLY A 70 -0.11 1.01 -6.35
N GLY A 71 0.90 1.41 -7.14
CA GLY A 71 1.49 0.57 -8.19
C GLY A 71 2.10 -0.72 -7.65
N GLU A 72 2.94 -0.64 -6.62
CA GLU A 72 3.57 -1.78 -5.95
C GLU A 72 2.53 -2.67 -5.24
N GLU A 73 1.56 -2.07 -4.57
CA GLU A 73 0.44 -2.74 -3.94
C GLU A 73 -0.32 -3.62 -4.93
N ARG A 74 -0.63 -3.06 -6.11
CA ARG A 74 -1.30 -3.79 -7.19
C ARG A 74 -0.50 -4.98 -7.67
N LEU A 75 0.81 -4.83 -7.87
CA LEU A 75 1.68 -5.93 -8.31
C LEU A 75 1.69 -7.08 -7.30
N GLY A 76 1.69 -6.77 -5.99
CA GLY A 76 1.62 -7.78 -4.93
C GLY A 76 0.33 -8.59 -4.98
N ALA A 77 -0.82 -7.91 -5.08
CA ALA A 77 -2.12 -8.58 -5.19
C ALA A 77 -2.22 -9.45 -6.46
N VAL A 78 -1.78 -8.92 -7.61
CA VAL A 78 -1.78 -9.64 -8.88
C VAL A 78 -0.89 -10.89 -8.84
N MET A 79 0.25 -10.82 -8.15
CA MET A 79 1.14 -11.99 -7.99
C MET A 79 0.46 -13.12 -7.21
N ALA A 80 -0.17 -12.79 -6.08
CA ALA A 80 -0.91 -13.79 -5.30
C ALA A 80 -2.07 -14.40 -6.10
N ILE A 81 -2.84 -13.57 -6.80
CA ILE A 81 -3.94 -14.03 -7.67
C ILE A 81 -3.41 -14.98 -8.75
N LYS A 82 -2.27 -14.64 -9.37
CA LYS A 82 -1.65 -15.49 -10.38
C LYS A 82 -1.29 -16.87 -9.83
N GLU A 83 -0.67 -16.91 -8.65
CA GLU A 83 -0.26 -18.18 -8.02
C GLU A 83 -1.45 -19.11 -7.73
N PHE A 84 -2.60 -18.55 -7.32
CA PHE A 84 -3.82 -19.32 -7.16
C PHE A 84 -4.39 -19.78 -8.51
N ASN A 85 -4.41 -18.91 -9.50
CA ASN A 85 -4.87 -19.26 -10.84
C ASN A 85 -4.01 -20.35 -11.52
N ASP A 86 -2.70 -20.32 -11.29
CA ASP A 86 -1.79 -21.36 -11.79
C ASP A 86 -2.08 -22.75 -11.17
N LYS A 87 -2.73 -22.78 -10.00
CA LYS A 87 -3.18 -23.99 -9.29
C LYS A 87 -4.65 -24.34 -9.53
N GLY A 88 -5.34 -23.60 -10.39
CA GLY A 88 -6.75 -23.88 -10.74
C GLY A 88 -7.75 -22.88 -10.16
N GLY A 89 -7.29 -21.77 -9.60
CA GLY A 89 -8.11 -20.75 -8.98
C GLY A 89 -8.47 -21.07 -7.53
N VAL A 90 -9.56 -20.51 -7.04
CA VAL A 90 -10.11 -20.76 -5.69
C VAL A 90 -11.53 -21.31 -5.79
N LEU A 91 -11.86 -22.33 -5.01
CA LEU A 91 -13.14 -23.05 -5.08
C LEU A 91 -13.48 -23.58 -6.51
N GLY A 92 -12.46 -23.85 -7.32
CA GLY A 92 -12.61 -24.23 -8.73
C GLY A 92 -13.09 -23.09 -9.63
N ARG A 93 -12.96 -21.84 -9.19
CA ARG A 93 -13.25 -20.62 -9.94
C ARG A 93 -11.93 -19.91 -10.26
N ARG A 94 -11.78 -19.49 -11.52
CA ARG A 94 -10.70 -18.56 -11.89
C ARG A 94 -10.90 -17.22 -11.19
N ILE A 95 -9.82 -16.58 -10.77
CA ILE A 95 -9.86 -15.27 -10.14
C ILE A 95 -9.58 -14.21 -11.20
N GLU A 96 -10.44 -13.21 -11.30
CA GLU A 96 -10.28 -12.03 -12.13
C GLU A 96 -10.07 -10.79 -11.26
N ALA A 97 -9.04 -10.00 -11.57
CA ALA A 97 -8.76 -8.75 -10.88
C ALA A 97 -9.24 -7.57 -11.73
N ILE A 98 -10.04 -6.69 -11.15
CA ILE A 98 -10.45 -5.42 -11.76
C ILE A 98 -9.81 -4.29 -10.97
N HIS A 99 -8.95 -3.50 -11.62
CA HIS A 99 -8.34 -2.32 -11.00
C HIS A 99 -9.09 -1.05 -11.42
N MET A 100 -9.37 -0.18 -10.44
CA MET A 100 -9.84 1.19 -10.66
C MET A 100 -9.05 2.14 -9.78
N ASP A 101 -8.54 3.21 -10.39
CA ASP A 101 -7.77 4.25 -9.72
C ASP A 101 -8.62 5.01 -8.70
N THR A 102 -8.14 5.16 -7.48
CA THR A 102 -8.76 5.96 -6.43
C THR A 102 -8.35 7.43 -6.48
N GLU A 103 -7.35 7.76 -7.32
CA GLU A 103 -6.82 9.11 -7.52
C GLU A 103 -6.30 9.73 -6.19
N THR A 104 -5.96 8.91 -5.21
CA THR A 104 -5.64 9.33 -3.83
C THR A 104 -6.72 10.23 -3.20
N THR A 105 -7.99 10.05 -3.61
CA THR A 105 -9.10 10.93 -3.22
C THR A 105 -10.25 10.12 -2.58
N PRO A 106 -10.69 10.45 -1.34
CA PRO A 106 -11.74 9.70 -0.64
C PRO A 106 -13.05 9.57 -1.42
N ALA A 107 -13.49 10.66 -2.08
CA ALA A 107 -14.72 10.64 -2.87
C ALA A 107 -14.63 9.69 -4.07
N THR A 108 -13.47 9.62 -4.75
CA THR A 108 -13.22 8.67 -5.83
C THR A 108 -13.14 7.25 -5.28
N GLY A 109 -12.43 7.02 -4.17
CA GLY A 109 -12.36 5.71 -3.50
C GLY A 109 -13.75 5.13 -3.18
N SER A 110 -14.63 5.93 -2.58
CA SER A 110 -16.02 5.52 -2.30
C SER A 110 -16.78 5.13 -3.57
N ARG A 111 -16.71 5.97 -4.62
CA ARG A 111 -17.39 5.73 -5.90
C ARG A 111 -16.86 4.48 -6.62
N VAL A 112 -15.55 4.28 -6.58
CA VAL A 112 -14.87 3.10 -7.14
C VAL A 112 -15.31 1.83 -6.43
N ALA A 113 -15.29 1.82 -5.08
CA ALA A 113 -15.71 0.69 -4.28
C ALA A 113 -17.17 0.31 -4.56
N GLU A 114 -18.08 1.29 -4.56
CA GLU A 114 -19.50 1.06 -4.85
C GLU A 114 -19.71 0.48 -6.25
N ARG A 115 -19.00 1.00 -7.26
CA ARG A 115 -19.06 0.48 -8.64
C ARG A 115 -18.53 -0.95 -8.73
N MET A 116 -17.41 -1.26 -8.10
CA MET A 116 -16.83 -2.60 -8.11
C MET A 116 -17.78 -3.63 -7.50
N ILE A 117 -18.41 -3.31 -6.38
CA ILE A 117 -19.35 -4.20 -5.72
C ILE A 117 -20.66 -4.33 -6.53
N SER A 118 -21.29 -3.21 -6.87
CA SER A 118 -22.67 -3.20 -7.40
C SER A 118 -22.77 -3.53 -8.90
N ARG A 119 -21.71 -3.25 -9.67
CA ARG A 119 -21.72 -3.44 -11.14
C ARG A 119 -20.77 -4.51 -11.63
N ASN A 120 -19.64 -4.65 -10.96
CA ASN A 120 -18.64 -5.65 -11.34
C ASN A 120 -18.70 -6.90 -10.48
N GLU A 121 -19.61 -6.96 -9.50
CA GLU A 121 -19.84 -8.12 -8.63
C GLU A 121 -18.55 -8.58 -7.92
N ALA A 122 -17.73 -7.62 -7.50
CA ALA A 122 -16.49 -7.91 -6.79
C ALA A 122 -16.79 -8.59 -5.45
N ALA A 123 -16.30 -9.81 -5.27
CA ALA A 123 -16.43 -10.57 -4.04
C ALA A 123 -15.68 -9.92 -2.87
N PHE A 124 -14.53 -9.35 -3.18
CA PHE A 124 -13.62 -8.73 -2.21
C PHE A 124 -13.01 -7.47 -2.79
N LEU A 125 -12.66 -6.53 -1.91
CA LEU A 125 -11.86 -5.35 -2.26
C LEU A 125 -10.50 -5.43 -1.59
N ILE A 126 -9.45 -5.00 -2.30
CA ILE A 126 -8.07 -4.97 -1.80
C ILE A 126 -7.45 -3.63 -2.18
N GLY A 127 -6.75 -2.99 -1.25
CA GLY A 127 -5.99 -1.81 -1.55
C GLY A 127 -6.01 -0.73 -0.50
N ALA A 128 -5.74 0.42 -0.98
CA ALA A 128 -5.64 1.74 -0.43
C ALA A 128 -4.36 2.02 0.37
N VAL A 129 -3.71 3.10 -0.03
CA VAL A 129 -2.57 3.68 0.69
C VAL A 129 -3.02 4.85 1.57
N HIS A 130 -3.80 5.77 1.02
CA HIS A 130 -4.27 6.96 1.72
C HIS A 130 -5.40 6.66 2.70
N SER A 131 -5.24 7.05 3.98
CA SER A 131 -6.20 6.65 5.05
C SER A 131 -7.60 7.23 4.89
N GLY A 132 -7.73 8.42 4.31
CA GLY A 132 -9.04 8.96 3.97
C GLY A 132 -9.74 8.13 2.88
N VAL A 133 -8.99 7.62 1.90
CA VAL A 133 -9.48 6.71 0.85
C VAL A 133 -9.88 5.37 1.45
N SER A 134 -9.01 4.78 2.28
CA SER A 134 -9.29 3.51 2.97
C SER A 134 -10.57 3.59 3.82
N ASN A 135 -10.73 4.65 4.60
CA ASN A 135 -11.94 4.86 5.39
C ASN A 135 -13.20 5.00 4.53
N ALA A 136 -13.12 5.73 3.41
CA ALA A 136 -14.26 5.88 2.50
C ALA A 136 -14.64 4.54 1.83
N ILE A 137 -13.66 3.75 1.39
CA ILE A 137 -13.89 2.40 0.86
C ILE A 137 -14.47 1.48 1.93
N SER A 138 -13.94 1.52 3.15
CA SER A 138 -14.36 0.71 4.29
C SER A 138 -15.83 0.92 4.64
N GLN A 139 -16.32 2.17 4.63
CA GLN A 139 -17.72 2.48 4.86
C GLN A 139 -18.64 1.87 3.78
N VAL A 140 -18.22 1.94 2.51
CA VAL A 140 -18.95 1.30 1.41
C VAL A 140 -18.91 -0.22 1.56
N ALA A 141 -17.75 -0.80 1.83
CA ALA A 141 -17.57 -2.23 2.03
C ALA A 141 -18.48 -2.76 3.16
N GLN A 142 -18.52 -2.07 4.31
CA GLN A 142 -19.40 -2.42 5.43
C GLN A 142 -20.89 -2.31 5.07
N LYS A 143 -21.28 -1.27 4.33
CA LYS A 143 -22.66 -1.08 3.85
C LYS A 143 -23.15 -2.26 2.99
N TYR A 144 -22.28 -2.84 2.20
CA TYR A 144 -22.60 -3.96 1.30
C TYR A 144 -22.26 -5.34 1.89
N GLY A 145 -21.54 -5.40 2.99
CA GLY A 145 -21.03 -6.65 3.56
C GLY A 145 -19.80 -7.21 2.82
N THR A 146 -19.16 -6.44 1.95
CA THR A 146 -17.99 -6.90 1.19
C THR A 146 -16.73 -6.81 2.04
N ILE A 147 -15.92 -7.86 2.09
CA ILE A 147 -14.64 -7.82 2.79
C ILE A 147 -13.67 -6.88 2.06
N PHE A 148 -13.07 -5.97 2.81
CA PHE A 148 -12.04 -5.05 2.35
C PHE A 148 -10.72 -5.30 3.08
N LEU A 149 -9.67 -5.62 2.33
CA LEU A 149 -8.31 -5.69 2.85
C LEU A 149 -7.61 -4.36 2.59
N ASN A 150 -7.42 -3.58 3.65
CA ASN A 150 -6.54 -2.43 3.64
C ASN A 150 -5.09 -2.93 3.75
N THR A 151 -4.31 -2.79 2.68
CA THR A 151 -2.98 -3.41 2.58
C THR A 151 -1.82 -2.47 2.89
N ASN A 152 -2.03 -1.14 2.87
CA ASN A 152 -0.95 -0.19 3.16
C ASN A 152 -1.37 1.09 3.91
N SER A 153 -2.64 1.39 4.03
CA SER A 153 -3.06 2.54 4.84
C SER A 153 -2.88 2.24 6.33
N SER A 154 -2.16 3.11 7.03
CA SER A 154 -1.58 2.84 8.34
C SER A 154 -1.94 3.87 9.42
N SER A 155 -3.09 4.57 9.28
CA SER A 155 -3.57 5.40 10.38
C SER A 155 -3.96 4.56 11.60
N PRO A 156 -3.52 4.91 12.82
CA PRO A 156 -3.94 4.22 14.05
C PRO A 156 -5.45 4.08 14.22
N THR A 157 -6.23 5.00 13.68
CA THR A 157 -7.69 4.97 13.81
C THR A 157 -8.37 3.89 12.96
N GLU A 158 -7.70 3.36 11.93
CA GLU A 158 -8.30 2.38 11.03
C GLU A 158 -8.62 1.04 11.69
N ALA A 159 -7.76 0.61 12.61
CA ALA A 159 -7.97 -0.55 13.47
C ALA A 159 -8.54 -0.14 14.86
N GLY A 160 -8.81 1.17 15.07
CA GLY A 160 -9.40 1.75 16.25
C GLY A 160 -10.85 2.17 16.01
N LYS A 161 -11.15 3.46 16.22
CA LYS A 161 -12.52 4.00 16.10
C LYS A 161 -13.15 3.90 14.70
N ASP A 162 -12.35 3.73 13.67
CA ASP A 162 -12.77 3.62 12.27
C ASP A 162 -12.72 2.16 11.79
N CYS A 163 -12.73 1.19 12.73
CA CYS A 163 -12.78 -0.25 12.39
C CYS A 163 -14.19 -0.63 11.92
N HIS A 164 -14.25 -1.66 11.06
CA HIS A 164 -15.49 -2.28 10.60
C HIS A 164 -15.36 -3.79 10.56
N ARG A 165 -16.46 -4.54 10.74
CA ARG A 165 -16.47 -6.00 10.68
C ARG A 165 -15.92 -6.53 9.35
N THR A 166 -16.12 -5.81 8.27
CA THR A 166 -15.67 -6.21 6.93
C THR A 166 -14.25 -5.74 6.59
N LYS A 167 -13.61 -4.87 7.41
CA LYS A 167 -12.28 -4.33 7.13
C LYS A 167 -11.19 -5.09 7.89
N PHE A 168 -10.09 -5.40 7.19
CA PHE A 168 -8.87 -5.96 7.76
C PHE A 168 -7.68 -5.09 7.38
N VAL A 169 -6.85 -4.71 8.34
CA VAL A 169 -5.69 -3.83 8.17
C VAL A 169 -4.42 -4.67 8.20
N TRP A 170 -3.64 -4.64 7.12
CA TRP A 170 -2.48 -5.52 6.94
C TRP A 170 -1.14 -4.86 7.20
N ASP A 171 -1.03 -3.55 7.12
CA ASP A 171 0.21 -2.85 7.47
C ASP A 171 0.31 -2.59 8.98
N GLY A 172 1.51 -2.29 9.45
CA GLY A 172 1.68 -1.67 10.76
C GLY A 172 1.06 -0.28 10.76
N ASN A 173 0.50 0.15 11.89
CA ASN A 173 -0.01 1.52 11.99
C ASN A 173 1.00 2.48 12.63
N GLY A 174 0.73 3.78 12.57
CA GLY A 174 1.61 4.82 13.12
C GLY A 174 1.95 4.64 14.60
N SER A 175 1.08 3.98 15.41
CA SER A 175 1.37 3.65 16.81
C SER A 175 2.39 2.51 16.89
N ASN A 176 2.23 1.44 16.11
CA ASN A 176 3.20 0.33 16.05
C ASN A 176 4.59 0.85 15.66
N PHE A 177 4.67 1.67 14.61
CA PHE A 177 5.93 2.27 14.17
C PHE A 177 6.53 3.19 15.24
N SER A 178 5.72 4.05 15.86
CA SER A 178 6.21 4.94 16.93
C SER A 178 6.79 4.16 18.10
N GLN A 179 6.12 3.09 18.54
CA GLN A 179 6.60 2.22 19.61
C GLN A 179 7.93 1.55 19.26
N ALA A 180 8.07 1.06 18.03
CA ALA A 180 9.28 0.37 17.58
C ALA A 180 10.46 1.33 17.34
N ILE A 181 10.22 2.46 16.66
CA ILE A 181 11.27 3.30 16.11
C ILE A 181 11.58 4.49 17.02
N VAL A 182 10.56 5.27 17.42
CA VAL A 182 10.76 6.50 18.20
C VAL A 182 11.30 6.19 19.58
N ARG A 183 10.75 5.17 20.26
CA ARG A 183 11.26 4.71 21.57
C ARG A 183 12.74 4.32 21.51
N ASN A 184 13.19 3.71 20.42
CA ASN A 184 14.61 3.38 20.25
C ASN A 184 15.45 4.63 19.94
N ALA A 185 14.98 5.50 19.05
CA ALA A 185 15.66 6.73 18.70
C ALA A 185 15.84 7.66 19.92
N MET A 186 14.89 7.70 20.84
CA MET A 186 14.96 8.47 22.09
C MET A 186 16.20 8.18 22.95
N LYS A 187 16.81 7.02 22.81
CA LYS A 187 18.03 6.66 23.57
C LYS A 187 19.24 7.53 23.19
N THR A 188 19.26 8.11 21.99
CA THR A 188 20.42 8.82 21.43
C THR A 188 20.10 10.20 20.87
N SER A 189 18.83 10.50 20.61
CA SER A 189 18.44 11.69 19.82
C SER A 189 18.14 12.95 20.64
N GLY A 190 18.41 12.96 21.95
CA GLY A 190 18.10 14.12 22.81
C GLY A 190 16.60 14.28 23.09
N ARG A 191 16.23 15.40 23.76
CA ARG A 191 14.88 15.55 24.33
C ARG A 191 13.94 16.48 23.57
N ASN A 192 14.48 17.41 22.77
CA ASN A 192 13.68 18.43 22.08
C ASN A 192 13.37 17.98 20.65
N TRP A 193 12.10 17.70 20.38
CA TRP A 193 11.66 17.13 19.11
C TRP A 193 10.73 18.10 18.38
N VAL A 194 10.82 18.12 17.06
CA VAL A 194 9.84 18.74 16.16
C VAL A 194 9.15 17.63 15.37
N LEU A 195 7.84 17.77 15.18
CA LEU A 195 7.08 16.90 14.28
C LEU A 195 6.83 17.62 12.96
N LEU A 196 7.06 16.91 11.83
CA LEU A 196 6.57 17.29 10.50
C LEU A 196 5.44 16.34 10.15
N THR A 197 4.23 16.88 10.03
CA THR A 197 2.98 16.11 9.97
C THR A 197 2.23 16.45 8.69
N ASN A 198 2.05 15.46 7.78
CA ASN A 198 1.13 15.65 6.66
C ASN A 198 -0.28 15.95 7.19
N ASP A 199 -0.92 16.97 6.63
CA ASP A 199 -2.21 17.50 7.08
C ASP A 199 -3.37 16.63 6.56
N TYR A 200 -3.44 15.38 7.03
CA TYR A 200 -4.56 14.46 6.83
C TYR A 200 -4.58 13.36 7.91
N VAL A 201 -5.56 12.46 7.83
CA VAL A 201 -5.90 11.49 8.89
C VAL A 201 -4.68 10.70 9.39
N TRP A 202 -3.87 10.11 8.51
CA TRP A 202 -2.67 9.36 8.90
C TRP A 202 -1.63 10.23 9.61
N GLY A 203 -1.31 11.40 9.03
CA GLY A 203 -0.30 12.29 9.57
C GLY A 203 -0.65 12.71 11.00
N HIS A 204 -1.88 13.21 11.23
CA HIS A 204 -2.32 13.64 12.55
C HIS A 204 -2.31 12.51 13.58
N ASN A 205 -2.85 11.35 13.24
CA ASN A 205 -2.91 10.23 14.19
C ASN A 205 -1.55 9.61 14.48
N THR A 206 -0.67 9.54 13.46
CA THR A 206 0.72 9.07 13.63
C THR A 206 1.52 10.06 14.49
N SER A 207 1.38 11.36 14.26
CA SER A 207 2.05 12.40 15.08
C SER A 207 1.54 12.41 16.51
N LYS A 208 0.24 12.19 16.74
CA LYS A 208 -0.33 12.01 18.09
C LYS A 208 0.34 10.81 18.80
N ALA A 209 0.44 9.66 18.15
CA ALA A 209 1.09 8.48 18.69
C ALA A 209 2.59 8.71 18.94
N THR A 210 3.27 9.39 18.02
CA THR A 210 4.69 9.77 18.14
C THR A 210 4.91 10.66 19.36
N ARG A 211 4.11 11.71 19.52
CA ARG A 211 4.14 12.62 20.67
C ARG A 211 3.99 11.85 21.97
N ALA A 212 3.01 10.97 22.07
CA ALA A 212 2.78 10.14 23.27
C ALA A 212 4.01 9.29 23.63
N VAL A 213 4.69 8.69 22.64
CA VAL A 213 5.92 7.91 22.87
C VAL A 213 7.07 8.82 23.32
N ILE A 214 7.26 10.00 22.68
CA ILE A 214 8.30 10.96 23.06
C ILE A 214 8.12 11.41 24.52
N GLU A 215 6.91 11.83 24.90
CA GLU A 215 6.60 12.35 26.22
C GLU A 215 6.70 11.25 27.28
N ALA A 216 6.22 10.05 27.02
CA ALA A 216 6.34 8.90 27.93
C ALA A 216 7.81 8.48 28.18
N ASN A 217 8.75 8.84 27.29
CA ASN A 217 10.18 8.54 27.45
C ASN A 217 11.01 9.79 27.85
N GLY A 218 10.37 10.82 28.40
CA GLY A 218 11.03 12.01 28.96
C GLY A 218 11.52 13.03 27.94
N GLY A 219 11.06 12.95 26.69
CA GLY A 219 11.22 13.96 25.67
C GLY A 219 10.09 14.98 25.67
N ARG A 220 10.18 15.96 24.81
CA ARG A 220 9.11 16.93 24.57
C ARG A 220 9.04 17.30 23.10
N VAL A 221 7.85 17.50 22.59
CA VAL A 221 7.61 18.07 21.27
C VAL A 221 7.53 19.59 21.44
N VAL A 222 8.53 20.30 20.91
CA VAL A 222 8.63 21.76 21.03
C VAL A 222 7.83 22.50 19.95
N GLU A 223 7.59 21.84 18.81
CA GLU A 223 6.79 22.37 17.71
C GLU A 223 6.23 21.21 16.88
N GLU A 224 5.05 21.40 16.28
CA GLU A 224 4.49 20.54 15.25
C GLU A 224 4.16 21.39 14.02
N LEU A 225 4.74 21.02 12.89
CA LEU A 225 4.60 21.74 11.63
C LEU A 225 3.72 20.92 10.69
N LEU A 226 2.53 21.45 10.39
CA LEU A 226 1.59 20.81 9.48
C LEU A 226 2.02 21.05 8.03
N VAL A 227 2.07 19.99 7.27
CA VAL A 227 2.48 19.96 5.85
C VAL A 227 1.25 19.61 5.02
N PRO A 228 0.69 20.56 4.25
CA PRO A 228 -0.40 20.24 3.32
C PRO A 228 0.00 19.12 2.35
N GLN A 229 -0.96 18.30 1.99
CA GLN A 229 -0.75 17.25 0.99
C GLN A 229 -0.33 17.86 -0.36
N ASN A 230 0.52 17.14 -1.10
CA ASN A 230 1.12 17.58 -2.35
C ASN A 230 2.09 18.79 -2.21
N THR A 231 2.71 18.95 -1.03
CA THR A 231 3.77 19.96 -0.81
C THR A 231 5.03 19.56 -1.60
N ARG A 232 5.49 20.45 -2.46
CA ARG A 232 6.72 20.27 -3.25
C ARG A 232 7.88 21.16 -2.76
N ASP A 233 7.58 22.24 -2.06
CA ASP A 233 8.56 23.16 -1.51
C ASP A 233 8.51 23.13 0.03
N PHE A 234 9.58 22.65 0.63
CA PHE A 234 9.77 22.55 2.08
C PHE A 234 10.62 23.67 2.67
N SER A 235 11.04 24.68 1.87
CA SER A 235 11.98 25.73 2.29
C SER A 235 11.55 26.42 3.57
N ALA A 236 10.26 26.78 3.71
CA ALA A 236 9.75 27.45 4.90
C ALA A 236 9.83 26.55 6.15
N TYR A 237 9.54 25.26 6.02
CA TYR A 237 9.65 24.28 7.10
C TYR A 237 11.10 24.08 7.52
N LEU A 238 12.01 23.96 6.57
CA LEU A 238 13.43 23.77 6.82
C LEU A 238 14.06 25.02 7.48
N LEU A 239 13.68 26.23 7.04
CA LEU A 239 14.08 27.48 7.70
C LEU A 239 13.59 27.51 9.15
N LYS A 240 12.35 27.12 9.41
CA LYS A 240 11.80 27.05 10.77
C LYS A 240 12.58 26.05 11.64
N LEU A 241 12.94 24.89 11.10
CA LEU A 241 13.79 23.91 11.80
C LEU A 241 15.18 24.47 12.13
N GLN A 242 15.79 25.26 11.23
CA GLN A 242 17.07 25.93 11.49
C GLN A 242 16.98 26.95 12.64
N GLN A 243 15.83 27.61 12.79
CA GLN A 243 15.59 28.56 13.89
C GLN A 243 15.37 27.82 15.23
N ILE A 244 14.57 26.75 15.22
CA ILE A 244 14.24 25.94 16.42
C ILE A 244 15.45 25.17 16.94
N LYS A 245 16.28 24.65 16.04
CA LYS A 245 17.43 23.76 16.33
C LYS A 245 17.05 22.58 17.23
N PRO A 246 16.09 21.74 16.82
CA PRO A 246 15.67 20.59 17.60
C PRO A 246 16.81 19.55 17.70
N ASN A 247 16.74 18.68 18.72
CA ASN A 247 17.61 17.51 18.78
C ASN A 247 17.21 16.46 17.74
N ALA A 248 15.91 16.34 17.48
CA ALA A 248 15.37 15.40 16.52
C ALA A 248 14.14 15.95 15.78
N VAL A 249 13.95 15.46 14.57
CA VAL A 249 12.77 15.71 13.74
C VAL A 249 12.12 14.35 13.45
N ALA A 250 10.89 14.16 13.91
CA ALA A 250 10.09 13.01 13.54
C ALA A 250 9.11 13.39 12.42
N THR A 251 9.03 12.56 11.39
CA THR A 251 8.20 12.84 10.23
C THR A 251 7.07 11.82 10.08
N ALA A 252 5.86 12.33 9.91
CA ALA A 252 4.70 11.61 9.37
C ALA A 252 4.36 12.24 8.00
N VAL A 253 5.29 12.16 7.07
CA VAL A 253 5.22 12.67 5.70
C VAL A 253 5.47 11.50 4.76
N GLY A 254 4.61 11.28 3.76
CA GLY A 254 4.68 10.10 2.88
C GLY A 254 4.46 10.43 1.41
N GLY A 255 4.58 9.42 0.56
CA GLY A 255 4.38 9.52 -0.89
C GLY A 255 5.38 10.49 -1.54
N ASP A 256 4.89 11.27 -2.48
CA ASP A 256 5.74 12.24 -3.17
C ASP A 256 6.23 13.38 -2.29
N ASP A 257 5.54 13.69 -1.18
CA ASP A 257 5.95 14.77 -0.26
C ASP A 257 7.24 14.39 0.48
N ILE A 258 7.40 13.13 0.93
CA ILE A 258 8.63 12.68 1.59
C ILE A 258 9.82 12.67 0.62
N LYS A 259 9.58 12.37 -0.68
CA LYS A 259 10.63 12.49 -1.71
C LYS A 259 11.16 13.90 -1.80
N ALA A 260 10.26 14.91 -1.91
CA ALA A 260 10.61 16.31 -2.00
C ALA A 260 11.31 16.79 -0.72
N LEU A 261 10.81 16.42 0.45
CA LEU A 261 11.42 16.77 1.74
C LEU A 261 12.85 16.23 1.81
N ARG A 262 13.08 14.94 1.54
CA ARG A 262 14.40 14.32 1.64
C ARG A 262 15.43 14.99 0.73
N GLN A 263 15.08 15.27 -0.52
CA GLN A 263 15.95 15.97 -1.47
C GLN A 263 16.37 17.36 -0.96
N GLN A 264 15.43 18.15 -0.44
CA GLN A 264 15.72 19.50 0.05
C GLN A 264 16.49 19.48 1.37
N VAL A 265 16.24 18.53 2.26
CA VAL A 265 17.02 18.34 3.51
C VAL A 265 18.49 18.06 3.18
N VAL A 266 18.78 17.23 2.17
CA VAL A 266 20.15 16.94 1.74
C VAL A 266 20.78 18.14 1.05
N GLN A 267 20.05 18.80 0.15
CA GLN A 267 20.51 20.00 -0.56
C GLN A 267 20.97 21.09 0.42
N LEU A 268 20.25 21.26 1.53
CA LEU A 268 20.59 22.22 2.58
C LEU A 268 21.50 21.63 3.69
N LYS A 269 21.98 20.39 3.54
CA LYS A 269 22.84 19.64 4.50
C LYS A 269 22.22 19.52 5.90
N MET A 270 20.91 19.62 6.03
CA MET A 270 20.21 19.57 7.32
C MET A 270 20.11 18.17 7.91
N HIS A 271 20.38 17.13 7.11
CA HIS A 271 20.46 15.74 7.58
C HIS A 271 21.61 15.50 8.59
N GLN A 272 22.55 16.45 8.71
CA GLN A 272 23.72 16.36 9.61
C GLN A 272 23.50 17.08 10.96
N GLY A 273 22.45 17.88 11.09
CA GLY A 273 22.27 18.78 12.23
C GLY A 273 21.37 18.27 13.34
N ALA A 274 20.40 17.44 13.01
CA ALA A 274 19.44 16.83 13.93
C ALA A 274 19.27 15.34 13.60
N ALA A 275 18.82 14.55 14.57
CA ALA A 275 18.39 13.19 14.28
C ALA A 275 17.08 13.21 13.48
N TRP A 276 17.03 12.47 12.37
CA TRP A 276 15.82 12.34 11.55
C TRP A 276 15.19 10.98 11.75
N ILE A 277 13.92 10.98 12.08
CA ILE A 277 13.13 9.76 12.34
C ILE A 277 11.91 9.81 11.45
N ASN A 278 11.82 8.91 10.46
CA ASN A 278 10.62 8.73 9.69
C ASN A 278 9.85 7.53 10.23
N ASN A 279 8.66 7.74 10.78
CA ASN A 279 7.92 6.67 11.44
C ASN A 279 7.72 5.46 10.55
N GLN A 280 7.28 5.68 9.32
CA GLN A 280 7.08 4.65 8.30
C GLN A 280 7.76 5.09 7.01
N GLN A 281 8.50 4.19 6.41
CA GLN A 281 9.12 4.42 5.11
C GLN A 281 8.72 3.32 4.15
N ASP A 282 7.86 3.67 3.23
CA ASP A 282 7.51 2.79 2.13
C ASP A 282 8.61 2.77 1.08
N TRP A 283 8.88 1.57 0.57
CA TRP A 283 9.93 1.34 -0.41
C TRP A 283 9.80 2.21 -1.67
N PRO A 284 8.59 2.35 -2.28
CA PRO A 284 8.42 3.17 -3.48
C PRO A 284 8.72 4.66 -3.28
N ASP A 285 8.62 5.14 -2.04
CA ASP A 285 8.85 6.54 -1.71
C ASP A 285 10.32 6.94 -1.70
N VAL A 286 11.23 5.98 -1.63
CA VAL A 286 12.68 6.23 -1.59
C VAL A 286 13.43 5.56 -2.73
N TYR A 287 12.83 4.61 -3.40
CA TYR A 287 13.45 3.94 -4.53
C TYR A 287 13.79 4.95 -5.64
N GLY A 288 15.05 4.97 -6.04
CA GLY A 288 15.54 5.87 -7.09
C GLY A 288 15.91 7.30 -6.64
N LEU A 289 15.77 7.66 -5.35
CA LEU A 289 16.19 8.98 -4.86
C LEU A 289 17.71 9.19 -4.82
N GLY A 290 18.48 8.11 -4.93
CA GLY A 290 19.93 8.15 -4.67
C GLY A 290 20.23 7.95 -3.19
N GLN A 291 21.46 7.51 -2.93
CA GLN A 291 21.89 7.12 -1.58
C GLN A 291 21.87 8.28 -0.58
N ASP A 292 22.27 9.47 -1.01
CA ASP A 292 22.34 10.66 -0.14
C ASP A 292 21.00 11.09 0.42
N ALA A 293 19.90 10.77 -0.28
CA ALA A 293 18.55 11.13 0.19
C ALA A 293 17.96 10.12 1.20
N ILE A 294 18.66 9.03 1.50
CA ILE A 294 18.24 8.04 2.49
C ILE A 294 19.07 8.24 3.76
N PHE A 295 18.61 9.08 4.65
CA PHE A 295 19.27 9.41 5.92
C PHE A 295 18.35 9.17 7.11
N GLY A 296 18.93 9.16 8.30
CA GLY A 296 18.21 8.96 9.56
C GLY A 296 17.80 7.52 9.78
N VAL A 297 16.80 7.33 10.65
CA VAL A 297 16.21 6.04 10.95
C VAL A 297 14.74 6.04 10.58
N PHE A 298 14.21 4.87 10.24
CA PHE A 298 12.83 4.74 9.78
C PHE A 298 12.27 3.35 10.06
N GLY A 299 10.93 3.24 10.01
CA GLY A 299 10.20 2.00 10.17
C GLY A 299 9.80 1.38 8.84
N THR A 300 9.86 0.05 8.75
CA THR A 300 9.30 -0.72 7.64
C THR A 300 8.81 -2.07 8.12
N THR A 301 7.92 -2.72 7.39
CA THR A 301 7.42 -4.05 7.75
C THR A 301 8.16 -5.17 7.04
N TRP A 302 8.92 -4.89 5.99
CA TRP A 302 9.68 -5.89 5.25
C TRP A 302 10.76 -5.25 4.38
N TYR A 303 11.81 -6.04 4.07
CA TYR A 303 12.89 -5.64 3.18
C TYR A 303 13.38 -6.83 2.37
N TYR A 304 13.65 -6.65 1.08
CA TYR A 304 13.98 -7.71 0.13
C TYR A 304 15.30 -8.43 0.39
N ARG A 305 16.14 -7.92 1.28
CA ARG A 305 17.42 -8.53 1.69
C ARG A 305 17.40 -9.05 3.14
N LEU A 306 16.24 -9.29 3.73
CA LEU A 306 16.19 -10.03 4.98
C LEU A 306 16.80 -11.42 4.78
N ASP A 307 17.75 -11.80 5.65
CA ASP A 307 18.39 -13.12 5.61
C ASP A 307 17.47 -14.16 6.28
N LEU A 308 16.35 -14.41 5.62
CA LEU A 308 15.31 -15.33 6.09
C LEU A 308 14.92 -16.30 4.95
N PRO A 309 14.51 -17.54 5.31
CA PRO A 309 14.04 -18.50 4.32
C PRO A 309 12.89 -17.95 3.47
N GLY A 310 12.93 -18.21 2.17
CA GLY A 310 11.89 -17.81 1.21
C GLY A 310 12.04 -16.40 0.64
N VAL A 311 12.84 -15.50 1.25
CA VAL A 311 13.01 -14.12 0.77
C VAL A 311 13.65 -14.08 -0.61
N LYS A 312 14.71 -14.84 -0.85
CA LYS A 312 15.41 -14.87 -2.15
C LYS A 312 14.53 -15.39 -3.27
N GLU A 313 13.77 -16.44 -2.98
CA GLU A 313 12.80 -17.06 -3.91
C GLU A 313 11.66 -16.09 -4.23
N PHE A 314 11.16 -15.37 -3.24
CA PHE A 314 10.12 -14.37 -3.41
C PHE A 314 10.58 -13.20 -4.29
N VAL A 315 11.79 -12.70 -4.05
CA VAL A 315 12.41 -11.65 -4.90
C VAL A 315 12.60 -12.14 -6.33
N ALA A 316 13.12 -13.37 -6.51
CA ALA A 316 13.29 -13.95 -7.84
C ALA A 316 11.95 -14.14 -8.58
N ALA A 317 10.89 -14.52 -7.87
CA ALA A 317 9.54 -14.62 -8.43
C ALA A 317 9.01 -13.27 -8.89
N TYR A 318 9.21 -12.20 -8.12
CA TYR A 318 8.88 -10.82 -8.52
C TYR A 318 9.61 -10.44 -9.81
N GLN A 319 10.92 -10.59 -9.85
CA GLN A 319 11.76 -10.21 -10.99
C GLN A 319 11.39 -10.99 -12.26
N LYS A 320 11.06 -12.28 -12.12
CA LYS A 320 10.60 -13.13 -13.22
C LYS A 320 9.22 -12.70 -13.74
N GLN A 321 8.32 -12.33 -12.83
CA GLN A 321 6.94 -11.99 -13.18
C GLN A 321 6.81 -10.58 -13.79
N PHE A 322 7.63 -9.63 -13.32
CA PHE A 322 7.56 -8.22 -13.65
C PHE A 322 8.89 -7.70 -14.24
N PRO A 323 9.39 -8.29 -15.34
CA PRO A 323 10.64 -7.84 -15.95
C PRO A 323 10.46 -6.43 -16.52
N GLY A 324 11.44 -5.55 -16.30
CA GLY A 324 11.44 -4.20 -16.85
C GLY A 324 10.66 -3.15 -16.05
N MET A 325 10.17 -3.49 -14.86
CA MET A 325 9.59 -2.49 -13.95
C MET A 325 10.67 -1.51 -13.46
N ALA A 326 10.27 -0.25 -13.25
CA ALA A 326 11.16 0.79 -12.72
C ALA A 326 11.69 0.42 -11.33
N ILE A 327 10.84 -0.12 -10.46
CA ILE A 327 11.21 -0.73 -9.18
C ILE A 327 11.56 -2.20 -9.49
N ARG A 328 12.84 -2.57 -9.33
CA ARG A 328 13.37 -3.87 -9.76
C ARG A 328 13.37 -4.94 -8.69
N VAL A 329 13.12 -4.57 -7.45
CA VAL A 329 13.04 -5.47 -6.30
C VAL A 329 11.82 -5.11 -5.47
N PRO A 330 11.09 -6.10 -4.91
CA PRO A 330 9.87 -5.82 -4.14
C PRO A 330 10.18 -5.14 -2.82
N GLY A 331 9.26 -4.31 -2.35
CA GLY A 331 9.32 -3.67 -1.04
C GLY A 331 8.22 -4.14 -0.08
N ASN A 332 8.10 -3.42 1.04
CA ASN A 332 7.09 -3.68 2.07
C ASN A 332 5.65 -3.59 1.52
N VAL A 333 5.37 -2.62 0.66
CA VAL A 333 4.04 -2.38 0.08
C VAL A 333 3.60 -3.57 -0.78
N TYR A 334 4.50 -4.02 -1.68
CA TYR A 334 4.27 -5.23 -2.47
C TYR A 334 4.07 -6.47 -1.58
N HIS A 335 4.94 -6.66 -0.60
CA HIS A 335 4.88 -7.78 0.33
C HIS A 335 3.56 -7.82 1.09
N ASN A 336 3.11 -6.69 1.66
CA ASN A 336 1.85 -6.61 2.39
C ASN A 336 0.65 -6.99 1.53
N ALA A 337 0.54 -6.43 0.33
CA ALA A 337 -0.55 -6.72 -0.59
C ALA A 337 -0.56 -8.18 -1.06
N TYR A 338 0.63 -8.74 -1.36
CA TYR A 338 0.77 -10.15 -1.69
C TYR A 338 0.30 -11.05 -0.55
N MET A 339 0.79 -10.79 0.68
CA MET A 339 0.44 -11.60 1.85
C MET A 339 -1.04 -11.50 2.20
N ALA A 340 -1.61 -10.31 2.16
CA ALA A 340 -3.03 -10.08 2.41
C ALA A 340 -3.91 -10.86 1.43
N THR A 341 -3.61 -10.74 0.15
CA THR A 341 -4.36 -11.42 -0.92
C THR A 341 -4.25 -12.93 -0.80
N ARG A 342 -3.03 -13.44 -0.55
CA ARG A 342 -2.79 -14.88 -0.36
C ARG A 342 -3.58 -15.45 0.82
N GLU A 343 -3.56 -14.77 1.96
CA GLU A 343 -4.27 -15.24 3.15
C GLU A 343 -5.79 -15.13 3.02
N LEU A 344 -6.30 -14.09 2.36
CA LEU A 344 -7.72 -14.03 2.01
C LEU A 344 -8.15 -15.26 1.19
N LEU A 345 -7.42 -15.56 0.12
CA LEU A 345 -7.75 -16.67 -0.76
C LEU A 345 -7.64 -18.02 -0.05
N ARG A 346 -6.67 -18.21 0.85
CA ARG A 346 -6.59 -19.39 1.73
C ARG A 346 -7.81 -19.47 2.65
N CYS A 347 -8.24 -18.36 3.25
CA CYS A 347 -9.43 -18.32 4.10
C CYS A 347 -10.71 -18.64 3.32
N VAL A 348 -10.81 -18.24 2.07
CA VAL A 348 -11.92 -18.60 1.18
C VAL A 348 -11.93 -20.11 0.91
N GLU A 349 -10.79 -20.73 0.61
CA GLU A 349 -10.67 -22.18 0.43
C GLU A 349 -11.04 -22.94 1.71
N GLU A 350 -10.53 -22.50 2.85
CA GLU A 350 -10.81 -23.10 4.16
C GLU A 350 -12.27 -22.92 4.61
N ALA A 351 -12.93 -21.85 4.18
CA ALA A 351 -14.35 -21.62 4.42
C ALA A 351 -15.25 -22.43 3.48
N GLY A 352 -14.72 -22.85 2.32
CA GLY A 352 -15.45 -23.55 1.27
C GLY A 352 -16.51 -22.69 0.56
N THR A 353 -16.50 -21.36 0.78
CA THR A 353 -17.48 -20.41 0.26
C THR A 353 -16.88 -19.00 0.17
N THR A 354 -17.49 -18.14 -0.64
CA THR A 354 -17.21 -16.69 -0.68
C THR A 354 -18.09 -15.88 0.26
N GLN A 355 -19.00 -16.55 0.99
CA GLN A 355 -19.89 -15.88 1.94
C GLN A 355 -19.09 -15.16 3.02
N ASN A 356 -19.32 -13.85 3.14
CA ASN A 356 -18.47 -12.94 3.89
C ASN A 356 -18.27 -13.33 5.37
N ILE A 357 -19.35 -13.65 6.10
CA ILE A 357 -19.21 -13.98 7.54
C ILE A 357 -18.41 -15.27 7.74
N ALA A 358 -18.54 -16.26 6.85
CA ALA A 358 -17.76 -17.48 6.91
C ALA A 358 -16.26 -17.20 6.70
N VAL A 359 -15.93 -16.31 5.75
CA VAL A 359 -14.54 -15.90 5.47
C VAL A 359 -13.99 -15.01 6.57
N ILE A 360 -14.77 -14.04 7.09
CA ILE A 360 -14.39 -13.18 8.22
C ILE A 360 -13.98 -14.04 9.44
N LYS A 361 -14.77 -15.04 9.78
CA LYS A 361 -14.46 -15.97 10.90
C LYS A 361 -13.17 -16.78 10.68
N LYS A 362 -12.70 -16.95 9.44
CA LYS A 362 -11.40 -17.57 9.14
C LYS A 362 -10.25 -16.57 9.21
N LEU A 363 -10.52 -15.29 8.93
CA LEU A 363 -9.53 -14.22 9.03
C LEU A 363 -9.31 -13.80 10.50
N GLU A 364 -10.36 -13.74 11.31
CA GLU A 364 -10.26 -13.38 12.72
C GLU A 364 -9.41 -14.39 13.50
N GLY A 365 -8.38 -13.90 14.16
CA GLY A 365 -7.44 -14.74 14.91
C GLY A 365 -6.50 -15.58 14.03
N ARG A 366 -6.53 -15.42 12.70
CA ARG A 366 -5.65 -16.17 11.79
C ARG A 366 -4.20 -15.95 12.16
N ARG A 367 -3.46 -17.05 12.29
CA ARG A 367 -2.02 -17.06 12.57
C ARG A 367 -1.25 -17.39 11.31
N MET A 368 -0.12 -16.73 11.16
CA MET A 368 0.82 -16.91 10.08
C MET A 368 2.21 -17.07 10.69
N THR A 369 2.94 -18.12 10.32
CA THR A 369 4.29 -18.34 10.86
C THR A 369 5.28 -17.29 10.35
N ALA A 370 6.36 -17.09 11.07
CA ALA A 370 7.49 -16.27 10.65
C ALA A 370 8.00 -16.69 9.26
N LEU A 371 8.04 -18.01 9.00
CA LEU A 371 8.42 -18.57 7.70
C LEU A 371 7.44 -18.18 6.59
N ASP A 372 6.12 -18.33 6.81
CA ASP A 372 5.10 -17.96 5.84
C ASP A 372 5.11 -16.46 5.51
N ARG A 373 5.48 -15.64 6.50
CA ARG A 373 5.56 -14.18 6.37
C ARG A 373 6.90 -13.69 5.86
N MET A 374 7.93 -14.55 5.83
CA MET A 374 9.31 -14.13 5.57
C MET A 374 9.69 -12.93 6.47
N GLN A 375 9.31 -13.02 7.74
CA GLN A 375 9.60 -12.06 8.80
C GLN A 375 10.21 -12.77 10.01
N HIS A 376 10.73 -12.02 11.00
CA HIS A 376 11.40 -12.62 12.17
C HIS A 376 10.44 -13.23 13.18
N HIS A 377 9.19 -12.77 13.21
CA HIS A 377 8.20 -13.23 14.19
C HIS A 377 6.93 -13.73 13.49
N ASP A 378 6.21 -14.62 14.15
CA ASP A 378 4.86 -14.99 13.77
C ASP A 378 3.95 -13.75 13.76
N ALA A 379 2.99 -13.74 12.85
CA ALA A 379 1.98 -12.70 12.75
C ALA A 379 0.58 -13.29 12.99
N TRP A 380 -0.37 -12.43 13.34
CA TRP A 380 -1.77 -12.82 13.48
C TRP A 380 -2.69 -11.65 13.17
N ILE A 381 -3.89 -11.95 12.74
CA ILE A 381 -4.97 -10.98 12.65
C ILE A 381 -5.61 -10.88 14.04
N ASP A 382 -5.55 -9.72 14.65
CA ASP A 382 -6.19 -9.47 15.94
C ASP A 382 -7.72 -9.53 15.78
N PRO A 383 -8.44 -10.40 16.53
CA PRO A 383 -9.87 -10.58 16.32
C PRO A 383 -10.73 -9.41 16.83
N VAL A 384 -10.14 -8.48 17.58
CA VAL A 384 -10.83 -7.31 18.12
C VAL A 384 -10.71 -6.10 17.18
N THR A 385 -9.53 -5.91 16.61
CA THR A 385 -9.22 -4.72 15.80
C THR A 385 -9.13 -5.02 14.31
N HIS A 386 -9.10 -6.29 13.93
CA HIS A 386 -8.82 -6.79 12.58
C HIS A 386 -7.49 -6.31 11.99
N GLN A 387 -6.55 -5.89 12.85
CA GLN A 387 -5.21 -5.53 12.40
C GLN A 387 -4.27 -6.73 12.41
N CYS A 388 -3.47 -6.85 11.36
CA CYS A 388 -2.36 -7.78 11.30
C CYS A 388 -1.24 -7.31 12.25
N GLN A 389 -1.04 -8.04 13.33
CA GLN A 389 0.09 -7.86 14.22
C GLN A 389 1.30 -8.57 13.62
N GLN A 390 2.35 -7.83 13.32
CA GLN A 390 3.50 -8.31 12.56
C GLN A 390 4.81 -7.66 13.01
N THR A 391 5.95 -8.20 12.57
CA THR A 391 7.27 -7.62 12.85
C THR A 391 7.37 -6.19 12.30
N ILE A 392 7.85 -5.27 13.13
CA ILE A 392 8.25 -3.93 12.70
C ILE A 392 9.77 -3.84 12.73
N TYR A 393 10.36 -3.44 11.61
CA TYR A 393 11.81 -3.24 11.49
C TYR A 393 12.15 -1.77 11.65
N MET A 394 13.19 -1.50 12.45
CA MET A 394 13.90 -0.24 12.41
C MET A 394 15.05 -0.37 11.41
N ALA A 395 15.13 0.54 10.47
CA ALA A 395 16.16 0.58 9.46
C ALA A 395 16.84 1.94 9.40
N SER A 396 18.02 1.96 8.81
CA SER A 396 18.75 3.18 8.42
C SER A 396 19.25 3.04 7.00
N TYR A 397 19.92 4.07 6.53
CA TYR A 397 20.70 4.02 5.31
C TYR A 397 21.81 2.95 5.38
N ASN A 398 22.02 2.23 4.29
CA ASN A 398 23.10 1.28 4.14
C ASN A 398 24.34 1.98 3.53
N ASP A 399 25.33 2.25 4.37
CA ASP A 399 26.59 2.88 3.99
C ASP A 399 27.57 1.94 3.24
N LYS A 400 27.24 0.65 3.17
CA LYS A 400 28.02 -0.40 2.49
C LYS A 400 27.13 -1.28 1.64
N PRO A 401 26.45 -0.72 0.62
CA PRO A 401 25.52 -1.49 -0.19
C PRO A 401 26.26 -2.56 -1.02
N ALA A 402 25.70 -3.77 -1.05
CA ALA A 402 26.22 -4.85 -1.89
C ALA A 402 25.83 -4.67 -3.37
N GLU A 403 24.76 -3.93 -3.65
CA GLU A 403 24.26 -3.61 -4.98
C GLU A 403 23.50 -2.27 -4.95
N LYS A 404 23.18 -1.74 -6.13
CA LYS A 404 22.54 -0.41 -6.26
C LYS A 404 21.24 -0.26 -5.47
N ASP A 405 20.45 -1.32 -5.38
CA ASP A 405 19.14 -1.30 -4.72
C ASP A 405 19.21 -1.66 -3.22
N ASP A 406 20.40 -2.00 -2.70
CA ASP A 406 20.63 -2.33 -1.29
C ASP A 406 20.79 -1.06 -0.43
N ILE A 407 19.72 -0.27 -0.35
CA ILE A 407 19.75 1.06 0.28
C ILE A 407 19.41 1.05 1.77
N PHE A 408 18.82 -0.03 2.30
CA PHE A 408 18.47 -0.14 3.71
C PHE A 408 19.42 -1.07 4.47
N LYS A 409 19.68 -0.72 5.73
CA LYS A 409 20.32 -1.55 6.74
C LYS A 409 19.35 -1.75 7.88
N ILE A 410 18.95 -2.98 8.12
CA ILE A 410 18.09 -3.31 9.28
C ILE A 410 18.92 -3.20 10.56
N LEU A 411 18.45 -2.39 11.50
CA LEU A 411 19.09 -2.14 12.79
C LEU A 411 18.51 -3.01 13.90
N SER A 412 17.20 -3.21 13.89
CA SER A 412 16.49 -4.05 14.85
C SER A 412 15.14 -4.48 14.31
N GLN A 413 14.56 -5.49 14.96
CA GLN A 413 13.19 -5.96 14.73
C GLN A 413 12.45 -5.94 16.07
N ALA A 414 11.22 -5.45 16.06
CA ALA A 414 10.34 -5.47 17.21
C ALA A 414 9.35 -6.64 17.10
N ASP A 415 9.19 -7.38 18.21
CA ASP A 415 8.12 -8.38 18.32
C ASP A 415 6.76 -7.65 18.29
N PRO A 416 5.80 -8.13 17.50
CA PRO A 416 4.48 -7.49 17.41
C PRO A 416 3.80 -7.32 18.77
N ARG A 417 4.03 -8.22 19.74
CA ARG A 417 3.47 -8.12 21.09
C ARG A 417 3.95 -6.88 21.87
N GLU A 418 5.16 -6.39 21.57
CA GLU A 418 5.77 -5.23 22.24
C GLU A 418 5.27 -3.89 21.71
N VAL A 419 4.72 -3.89 20.48
CA VAL A 419 4.37 -2.68 19.75
C VAL A 419 2.88 -2.57 19.40
N MET A 420 2.04 -3.47 19.93
CA MET A 420 0.59 -3.44 19.72
C MET A 420 -0.01 -2.09 20.13
N ASP A 421 -0.97 -1.63 19.33
CA ASP A 421 -1.74 -0.42 19.61
C ASP A 421 -2.88 -0.69 20.61
N LYS A 422 -2.61 -0.46 21.89
CA LYS A 422 -3.60 -0.67 22.97
C LYS A 422 -4.75 0.35 22.92
N GLU A 423 -4.51 1.57 22.40
CA GLU A 423 -5.55 2.59 22.23
C GLU A 423 -6.54 2.13 21.15
N ALA A 424 -6.05 1.60 20.04
CA ALA A 424 -6.89 1.02 19.00
C ALA A 424 -7.77 -0.11 19.52
N THR A 425 -7.21 -1.05 20.32
CA THR A 425 -7.96 -2.15 20.93
C THR A 425 -9.12 -1.67 21.81
N GLY A 426 -8.92 -0.59 22.57
CA GLY A 426 -9.97 -0.01 23.41
C GLY A 426 -11.02 0.79 22.64
N ALA A 427 -10.67 1.31 21.47
CA ALA A 427 -11.51 2.20 20.67
C ALA A 427 -12.34 1.48 19.60
N CYS A 428 -11.87 0.32 19.10
CA CYS A 428 -12.57 -0.44 18.08
C CYS A 428 -13.86 -1.08 18.61
N LYS A 429 -14.92 -0.92 17.84
CA LYS A 429 -16.25 -1.53 18.12
C LYS A 429 -16.78 -2.10 16.81
N LEU A 430 -16.37 -3.35 16.53
CA LEU A 430 -16.84 -4.04 15.33
C LEU A 430 -18.36 -4.27 15.40
N GLU A 431 -19.03 -4.10 14.29
CA GLU A 431 -20.45 -4.47 14.16
C GLU A 431 -20.66 -5.96 14.49
N SER A 432 -21.81 -6.34 15.02
CA SER A 432 -22.11 -7.76 15.21
C SER A 432 -22.20 -8.48 13.86
N TYR A 433 -22.06 -9.81 13.85
CA TYR A 433 -22.23 -10.59 12.62
C TYR A 433 -23.63 -10.44 12.04
N GLU A 434 -24.64 -10.35 12.90
CA GLU A 434 -26.05 -10.19 12.52
C GLU A 434 -26.33 -8.79 11.94
N ALA A 435 -25.60 -7.76 12.40
CA ALA A 435 -25.69 -6.39 11.89
C ALA A 435 -24.88 -6.17 10.61
N THR A 436 -24.00 -7.09 10.26
CA THR A 436 -23.22 -7.02 9.03
C THR A 436 -24.02 -7.63 7.88
N PRO A 437 -24.29 -6.88 6.79
CA PRO A 437 -25.03 -7.41 5.65
C PRO A 437 -24.39 -8.69 5.10
N SER A 438 -25.18 -9.71 4.82
CA SER A 438 -24.71 -10.93 4.17
C SER A 438 -24.35 -10.63 2.72
N TYR A 439 -23.18 -11.06 2.30
CA TYR A 439 -22.68 -10.92 0.94
C TYR A 439 -21.99 -12.21 0.48
N GLU A 440 -22.34 -12.66 -0.72
CA GLU A 440 -21.74 -13.80 -1.39
C GLU A 440 -21.69 -13.53 -2.90
N ALA A 441 -20.54 -13.78 -3.57
CA ALA A 441 -20.34 -13.51 -5.00
C ALA A 441 -19.91 -14.74 -5.80
#